data_b4cbac32dd20d42966869e23d5ff2ecd
#
_entry.id   b4cbac32dd20d42966869e23d5ff2ecd
#
_cell.length_a   1.000
_cell.length_b   1.000
_cell.length_c   1.000
_cell.angle_alpha   90.00
_cell.angle_beta   90.00
_cell.angle_gamma   90.00
#
_symmetry.space_group_name_H-M   'P 1'
#
loop_
_entity.id
_entity.type
_entity.pdbx_description
1 polymer ?
#
loop_
_entity_poly.entity_id
_entity_poly.type
_entity_poly.pdbx_seq_one_letter_code
_entity_poly.pdbx_strand_id
1 'polypeptide(L)'
;MLSIACKLQPNYICATGLLPFILRFCIMGSIACLLISTNGLVFHIFYHKNVLVKWVDIVTNMILIAHINIQAWNAYVFMWSCFGIGCFMVNVPIKGYELIEPIVHVTCVQTVAFICIVLSGF
;
A
#
# COMPACT_ATOMS: atom_id res chain seq x y z
N MET A 1 14.98 24.86 3.69
CA MET A 1 13.90 24.28 4.50
C MET A 1 12.71 23.82 3.65
N LEU A 2 12.15 24.70 2.84
CA LEU A 2 11.06 24.36 1.91
C LEU A 2 11.39 23.23 0.93
N SER A 3 12.64 23.16 0.44
CA SER A 3 13.07 22.11 -0.50
C SER A 3 13.14 20.73 0.13
N ILE A 4 13.50 20.63 1.41
CA ILE A 4 13.57 19.37 2.16
C ILE A 4 12.14 18.90 2.50
N ALA A 5 11.28 19.80 2.94
CA ALA A 5 9.88 19.49 3.21
C ALA A 5 9.15 19.01 1.95
N CYS A 6 9.36 19.67 0.80
CA CYS A 6 8.81 19.24 -0.49
C CYS A 6 9.30 17.85 -0.91
N LYS A 7 10.58 17.53 -0.67
CA LYS A 7 11.15 16.22 -1.03
C LYS A 7 10.64 15.06 -0.15
N LEU A 8 10.27 15.34 1.10
CA LEU A 8 9.74 14.34 2.02
C LEU A 8 8.23 14.16 1.90
N GLN A 9 7.51 15.14 1.39
CA GLN A 9 6.06 15.15 1.29
C GLN A 9 5.46 13.92 0.58
N PRO A 10 5.99 13.42 -0.56
CA PRO A 10 5.45 12.23 -1.20
C PRO A 10 5.44 10.99 -0.29
N ASN A 11 6.50 10.79 0.49
CA ASN A 11 6.59 9.65 1.41
C ASN A 11 5.62 9.79 2.58
N TYR A 12 5.42 10.99 3.11
CA TYR A 12 4.43 11.25 4.15
C TYR A 12 3.00 11.05 3.65
N ILE A 13 2.71 11.45 2.41
CA ILE A 13 1.39 11.18 1.79
C ILE A 13 1.15 9.68 1.70
N CYS A 14 2.13 8.91 1.22
CA CYS A 14 2.02 7.45 1.18
C CYS A 14 1.86 6.84 2.58
N ALA A 15 2.54 7.37 3.58
CA ALA A 15 2.42 6.92 4.96
C ALA A 15 1.01 7.18 5.53
N THR A 16 0.38 8.31 5.19
CA THR A 16 -0.99 8.60 5.64
C THR A 16 -2.02 7.62 5.09
N GLY A 17 -1.79 7.08 3.89
CA GLY A 17 -2.63 6.04 3.29
C GLY A 17 -2.61 4.71 4.04
N LEU A 18 -1.65 4.51 4.95
CA LEU A 18 -1.58 3.32 5.79
C LEU A 18 -2.44 3.42 7.05
N LEU A 19 -2.99 4.59 7.35
CA LEU A 19 -3.78 4.82 8.55
C LEU A 19 -4.98 3.88 8.69
N PRO A 20 -5.78 3.61 7.64
CA PRO A 20 -6.87 2.64 7.72
C PRO A 20 -6.41 1.23 8.13
N PHE A 21 -5.24 0.79 7.63
CA PHE A 21 -4.67 -0.50 8.01
C PHE A 21 -4.29 -0.56 9.49
N ILE A 22 -3.70 0.50 10.01
CA ILE A 22 -3.35 0.61 11.43
C ILE A 22 -4.61 0.55 12.30
N LEU A 23 -5.64 1.30 11.94
CA LEU A 23 -6.91 1.32 12.64
C LEU A 23 -7.59 -0.06 12.63
N ARG A 24 -7.60 -0.73 11.49
CA ARG A 24 -8.19 -2.07 11.39
C ARG A 24 -7.41 -3.08 12.23
N PHE A 25 -6.08 -3.01 12.26
CA PHE A 25 -5.27 -3.85 13.15
C PHE A 25 -5.62 -3.60 14.62
N CYS A 26 -5.74 -2.34 15.05
CA CYS A 26 -6.07 -1.99 16.43
C CYS A 26 -7.47 -2.45 16.84
N ILE A 27 -8.42 -2.40 15.92
CA ILE A 27 -9.83 -2.75 16.22
C ILE A 27 -10.07 -4.27 16.14
N MET A 28 -9.53 -4.92 15.11
CA MET A 28 -9.85 -6.32 14.77
C MET A 28 -8.68 -7.29 14.93
N GLY A 29 -7.47 -6.81 15.22
CA GLY A 29 -6.29 -7.65 15.31
C GLY A 29 -5.84 -8.25 13.97
N SER A 30 -6.14 -7.59 12.85
CA SER A 30 -5.81 -8.09 11.51
C SER A 30 -4.31 -8.17 11.29
N ILE A 31 -3.77 -9.38 11.17
CA ILE A 31 -2.33 -9.59 10.92
C ILE A 31 -1.94 -9.08 9.53
N ALA A 32 -2.79 -9.23 8.53
CA ALA A 32 -2.55 -8.68 7.20
C ALA A 32 -2.35 -7.16 7.25
N CYS A 33 -3.21 -6.45 7.98
CA CYS A 33 -3.09 -5.00 8.17
C CYS A 33 -1.82 -4.64 8.95
N LEU A 34 -1.43 -5.43 9.95
CA LEU A 34 -0.18 -5.23 10.69
C LEU A 34 1.03 -5.31 9.77
N LEU A 35 1.10 -6.33 8.93
CA LEU A 35 2.22 -6.53 7.99
C LEU A 35 2.29 -5.40 6.96
N ILE A 36 1.16 -5.03 6.35
CA ILE A 36 1.11 -3.96 5.35
C ILE A 36 1.53 -2.63 5.98
N SER A 37 0.98 -2.28 7.12
CA SER A 37 1.30 -1.00 7.78
C SER A 37 2.74 -0.95 8.27
N THR A 38 3.27 -2.03 8.85
CA THR A 38 4.65 -2.09 9.32
C THR A 38 5.63 -1.95 8.16
N ASN A 39 5.49 -2.76 7.11
CA ASN A 39 6.38 -2.71 5.96
C ASN A 39 6.28 -1.37 5.24
N GLY A 40 5.07 -0.84 5.07
CA GLY A 40 4.87 0.45 4.43
C GLY A 40 5.47 1.60 5.21
N LEU A 41 5.31 1.63 6.53
CA LEU A 41 5.90 2.67 7.38
C LEU A 41 7.44 2.57 7.39
N VAL A 42 7.98 1.37 7.52
CA VAL A 42 9.43 1.16 7.47
C VAL A 42 10.01 1.67 6.16
N PHE A 43 9.37 1.35 5.04
CA PHE A 43 9.84 1.83 3.73
C PHE A 43 9.66 3.34 3.57
N HIS A 44 8.45 3.87 3.77
CA HIS A 44 8.16 5.27 3.44
C HIS A 44 8.76 6.28 4.42
N ILE A 45 8.90 5.94 5.69
CA ILE A 45 9.38 6.87 6.71
C ILE A 45 10.88 6.70 6.96
N PHE A 46 11.35 5.46 7.16
CA PHE A 46 12.72 5.21 7.63
C PHE A 46 13.71 4.88 6.50
N TYR A 47 13.28 4.11 5.51
CA TYR A 47 14.18 3.55 4.48
C TYR A 47 13.67 3.80 3.06
N HIS A 48 13.12 4.97 2.78
CA HIS A 48 12.52 5.29 1.48
C HIS A 48 13.47 5.22 0.28
N LYS A 49 14.79 5.27 0.52
CA LYS A 49 15.81 5.11 -0.53
C LYS A 49 16.41 3.72 -0.62
N ASN A 50 16.06 2.81 0.30
CA ASN A 50 16.61 1.47 0.32
C ASN A 50 15.85 0.55 -0.63
N VAL A 51 16.54 0.07 -1.66
CA VAL A 51 15.96 -0.80 -2.68
C VAL A 51 15.51 -2.14 -2.11
N LEU A 52 16.28 -2.70 -1.18
CA LEU A 52 15.93 -3.98 -0.54
C LEU A 52 14.65 -3.86 0.28
N VAL A 53 14.51 -2.81 1.09
CA VAL A 53 13.31 -2.57 1.89
C VAL A 53 12.09 -2.35 0.98
N LYS A 54 12.26 -1.63 -0.13
CA LYS A 54 11.21 -1.45 -1.13
C LYS A 54 10.71 -2.80 -1.68
N TRP A 55 11.63 -3.69 -2.05
CA TRP A 55 11.27 -5.00 -2.58
C TRP A 55 10.62 -5.89 -1.53
N VAL A 56 11.06 -5.83 -0.29
CA VAL A 56 10.41 -6.55 0.83
C VAL A 56 8.96 -6.10 0.96
N ASP A 57 8.70 -4.81 0.91
CA ASP A 57 7.34 -4.27 0.98
C ASP A 57 6.49 -4.77 -0.21
N ILE A 58 6.98 -4.63 -1.42
CA ILE A 58 6.26 -5.06 -2.64
C ILE A 58 5.97 -6.56 -2.61
N VAL A 59 6.98 -7.39 -2.35
CA VAL A 59 6.82 -8.86 -2.36
C VAL A 59 5.87 -9.32 -1.26
N THR A 60 5.97 -8.75 -0.07
CA THR A 60 5.06 -9.08 1.04
C THR A 60 3.61 -8.74 0.66
N ASN A 61 3.37 -7.58 0.06
CA ASN A 61 2.04 -7.19 -0.37
C ASN A 61 1.50 -8.11 -1.47
N MET A 62 2.33 -8.53 -2.41
CA MET A 62 1.93 -9.47 -3.46
C MET A 62 1.58 -10.84 -2.89
N ILE A 63 2.34 -11.35 -1.94
CA ILE A 63 2.06 -12.62 -1.24
C ILE A 63 0.75 -12.52 -0.47
N LEU A 64 0.50 -11.42 0.24
CA LEU A 64 -0.74 -11.19 0.96
C LEU A 64 -1.95 -11.14 0.05
N ILE A 65 -1.85 -10.44 -1.09
CA ILE A 65 -2.93 -10.38 -2.09
C ILE A 65 -3.23 -11.77 -2.63
N ALA A 66 -2.22 -12.54 -2.98
CA ALA A 66 -2.39 -13.91 -3.44
C ALA A 66 -3.06 -14.79 -2.37
N HIS A 67 -2.59 -14.71 -1.13
CA HIS A 67 -3.15 -15.45 -0.01
C HIS A 67 -4.63 -15.10 0.23
N ILE A 68 -4.96 -13.81 0.25
CA ILE A 68 -6.34 -13.33 0.42
C ILE A 68 -7.24 -13.87 -0.69
N ASN A 69 -6.80 -13.86 -1.94
CA ASN A 69 -7.59 -14.37 -3.06
C ASN A 69 -7.81 -15.89 -2.96
N ILE A 70 -6.81 -16.63 -2.53
CA ILE A 70 -6.93 -18.09 -2.34
C ILE A 70 -7.92 -18.42 -1.22
N GLN A 71 -7.83 -17.72 -0.09
CA GLN A 71 -8.67 -17.98 1.07
C GLN A 71 -10.11 -17.50 0.88
N ALA A 72 -10.30 -16.33 0.32
CA ALA A 72 -11.63 -15.74 0.14
C ALA A 72 -12.40 -16.38 -1.02
N TRP A 73 -11.70 -16.77 -2.09
CA TRP A 73 -12.28 -17.32 -3.33
C TRP A 73 -13.48 -16.51 -3.81
N ASN A 74 -13.32 -15.20 -3.91
CA ASN A 74 -14.37 -14.23 -4.18
C ASN A 74 -14.04 -13.42 -5.43
N ALA A 75 -14.97 -13.38 -6.38
CA ALA A 75 -14.80 -12.66 -7.64
C ALA A 75 -14.57 -11.16 -7.44
N TYR A 76 -15.22 -10.54 -6.47
CA TYR A 76 -15.04 -9.11 -6.18
C TYR A 76 -13.65 -8.82 -5.65
N VAL A 77 -13.14 -9.65 -4.74
CA VAL A 77 -11.76 -9.54 -4.23
C VAL A 77 -10.76 -9.68 -5.37
N PHE A 78 -10.97 -10.64 -6.24
CA PHE A 78 -10.11 -10.85 -7.41
C PHE A 78 -10.13 -9.65 -8.36
N MET A 79 -11.31 -9.12 -8.69
CA MET A 79 -11.45 -7.95 -9.55
C MET A 79 -10.77 -6.71 -8.97
N TRP A 80 -10.97 -6.44 -7.69
CA TRP A 80 -10.32 -5.33 -7.00
C TRP A 80 -8.81 -5.51 -6.93
N SER A 81 -8.33 -6.73 -6.72
CA SER A 81 -6.89 -7.04 -6.73
C SER A 81 -6.26 -6.75 -8.08
N CYS A 82 -6.90 -7.17 -9.17
CA CYS A 82 -6.42 -6.88 -10.53
C CYS A 82 -6.40 -5.38 -10.81
N PHE A 83 -7.42 -4.66 -10.37
CA PHE A 83 -7.48 -3.19 -10.51
C PHE A 83 -6.35 -2.52 -9.74
N GLY A 84 -6.09 -2.93 -8.50
CA GLY A 84 -5.02 -2.38 -7.67
C GLY A 84 -3.63 -2.64 -8.26
N ILE A 85 -3.38 -3.84 -8.76
CA ILE A 85 -2.13 -4.19 -9.44
C ILE A 85 -1.96 -3.34 -10.71
N GLY A 86 -3.02 -3.19 -11.49
CA GLY A 86 -3.02 -2.32 -12.67
C GLY A 86 -2.68 -0.87 -12.34
N CYS A 87 -3.26 -0.32 -11.29
CA CYS A 87 -2.95 1.03 -10.79
C CYS A 87 -1.49 1.15 -10.35
N PHE A 88 -0.96 0.14 -9.66
CA PHE A 88 0.45 0.11 -9.27
C PHE A 88 1.37 0.14 -10.48
N MET A 89 1.06 -0.65 -11.52
CA MET A 89 1.85 -0.67 -12.75
C MET A 89 1.79 0.65 -13.50
N VAL A 90 0.63 1.30 -13.57
CA VAL A 90 0.47 2.63 -14.16
C VAL A 90 1.23 3.69 -13.37
N ASN A 91 1.36 3.52 -12.06
CA ASN A 91 2.08 4.46 -11.20
C ASN A 91 3.59 4.49 -11.46
N VAL A 92 4.17 3.43 -12.03
CA VAL A 92 5.60 3.37 -12.33
C VAL A 92 6.05 4.48 -13.30
N PRO A 93 5.38 4.71 -14.46
CA PRO A 93 5.80 5.77 -15.38
C PRO A 93 5.57 7.19 -14.87
N ILE A 94 4.73 7.40 -13.86
CA ILE A 94 4.45 8.74 -13.29
C ILE A 94 5.30 9.10 -12.08
N LYS A 95 6.32 8.32 -11.75
CA LYS A 95 7.22 8.55 -10.60
C LYS A 95 7.94 9.90 -10.62
N GLY A 96 8.08 10.53 -11.78
CA GLY A 96 8.67 11.86 -11.89
C GLY A 96 7.77 13.01 -11.40
N TYR A 97 6.49 12.76 -11.17
CA TYR A 97 5.51 13.75 -10.74
C TYR A 97 5.32 13.70 -9.22
N GLU A 98 5.96 14.64 -8.52
CA GLU A 98 6.14 14.62 -7.05
C GLU A 98 4.85 14.50 -6.24
N LEU A 99 3.73 15.07 -6.73
CA LEU A 99 2.44 15.03 -6.02
C LEU A 99 1.45 14.03 -6.63
N ILE A 100 1.50 13.82 -7.94
CA ILE A 100 0.57 12.92 -8.64
C ILE A 100 0.83 11.48 -8.27
N GLU A 101 2.09 11.05 -8.24
CA GLU A 101 2.47 9.68 -7.90
C GLU A 101 1.96 9.25 -6.51
N PRO A 102 2.25 9.98 -5.41
CA PRO A 102 1.77 9.54 -4.09
C PRO A 102 0.25 9.61 -3.95
N ILE A 103 -0.42 10.56 -4.58
CA ILE A 103 -1.89 10.63 -4.57
C ILE A 103 -2.49 9.41 -5.27
N VAL A 104 -1.98 9.04 -6.44
CA VAL A 104 -2.42 7.83 -7.16
C VAL A 104 -2.13 6.58 -6.33
N HIS A 105 -0.95 6.50 -5.71
CA HIS A 105 -0.59 5.37 -4.86
C HIS A 105 -1.57 5.20 -3.68
N VAL A 106 -1.89 6.27 -2.98
CA VAL A 106 -2.83 6.24 -1.85
C VAL A 106 -4.24 5.90 -2.31
N THR A 107 -4.75 6.57 -3.34
CA THR A 107 -6.15 6.43 -3.76
C THR A 107 -6.42 5.14 -4.53
N CYS A 108 -5.51 4.71 -5.39
CA CYS A 108 -5.75 3.58 -6.29
C CYS A 108 -5.07 2.29 -5.84
N VAL A 109 -3.96 2.36 -5.14
CA VAL A 109 -3.22 1.16 -4.69
C VAL A 109 -3.57 0.82 -3.25
N GLN A 110 -3.31 1.71 -2.32
CA GLN A 110 -3.51 1.43 -0.89
C GLN A 110 -4.99 1.31 -0.53
N THR A 111 -5.84 2.18 -1.03
CA THR A 111 -7.30 2.11 -0.78
C THR A 111 -7.90 0.83 -1.36
N VAL A 112 -7.48 0.43 -2.55
CA VAL A 112 -7.94 -0.80 -3.17
C VAL A 112 -7.47 -2.03 -2.39
N ALA A 113 -6.23 -2.04 -1.91
CA ALA A 113 -5.74 -3.11 -1.04
C ALA A 113 -6.56 -3.21 0.25
N PHE A 114 -6.91 -2.09 0.85
CA PHE A 114 -7.78 -2.04 2.03
C PHE A 114 -9.18 -2.60 1.73
N ILE A 115 -9.78 -2.24 0.58
CA ILE A 115 -11.07 -2.80 0.15
C ILE A 115 -10.99 -4.33 0.02
N CYS A 116 -9.93 -4.86 -0.58
CA CYS A 116 -9.72 -6.30 -0.69
C CYS A 116 -9.68 -6.99 0.68
N ILE A 117 -8.98 -6.39 1.63
CA ILE A 117 -8.88 -6.91 3.01
C ILE A 117 -10.24 -6.92 3.69
N VAL A 118 -11.00 -5.84 3.57
CA VAL A 118 -12.34 -5.72 4.17
C VAL A 118 -13.30 -6.75 3.56
N LEU A 119 -13.33 -6.86 2.23
CA LEU A 119 -14.21 -7.80 1.53
C LEU A 119 -13.87 -9.27 1.84
N SER A 120 -12.60 -9.58 2.10
CA SER A 120 -12.15 -10.93 2.42
C SER A 120 -12.32 -11.31 3.89
N GLY A 121 -12.58 -10.35 4.77
CA GLY A 121 -12.68 -10.57 6.21
C GLY A 121 -11.34 -10.63 6.95
N PHE A 122 -10.23 -10.39 6.25
CA PHE A 122 -8.90 -10.32 6.88
C PHE A 122 -8.70 -8.98 7.57
#